data_c71a775c2f4dbf2d3a6cae8185fc4acd
#
_entry.id   c71a775c2f4dbf2d3a6cae8185fc4acd
#
_cell.length_a   1.000
_cell.length_b   1.000
_cell.length_c   1.000
_cell.angle_alpha   90.00
_cell.angle_beta   90.00
_cell.angle_gamma   90.00
#
_symmetry.space_group_name_H-M   'P 1'
#
loop_
_entity.id
_entity.type
_entity.pdbx_description
1 polymer ?
#
loop_
_entity_poly.entity_id
_entity_poly.type
_entity_poly.pdbx_seq_one_letter_code
_entity_poly.pdbx_strand_id
1 'polypeptide(L)' 'MKARIKIMLKNGVLDPQGEAIKHALNNIGFESVTGVRQGKVIELEIDGSDKGQVRSELDKMCNKLLANTVIENFEI' A
#
# COMPACT_ATOMS: atom_id res chain seq x y z
N MET A 1 -15.84 -7.92 11.60
CA MET A 1 -14.37 -8.07 11.64
C MET A 1 -13.73 -6.93 10.87
N LYS A 2 -12.69 -6.36 11.40
CA LYS A 2 -11.97 -5.25 10.74
C LYS A 2 -10.69 -5.78 10.10
N ALA A 3 -10.44 -5.37 8.87
CA ALA A 3 -9.23 -5.74 8.14
C ALA A 3 -8.48 -4.50 7.66
N ARG A 4 -7.17 -4.61 7.60
CA ARG A 4 -6.30 -3.53 7.12
C ARG A 4 -5.40 -4.10 6.03
N ILE A 5 -5.37 -3.42 4.88
CA ILE A 5 -4.57 -3.83 3.74
C ILE A 5 -3.58 -2.72 3.43
N LYS A 6 -2.31 -3.06 3.40
CA LYS A 6 -1.22 -2.15 3.03
C LYS A 6 -0.86 -2.41 1.57
N ILE A 7 -0.86 -1.36 0.76
CA ILE A 7 -0.57 -1.44 -0.67
C ILE A 7 0.60 -0.54 -0.99
N MET A 8 1.64 -1.10 -1.63
CA MET A 8 2.84 -0.38 -2.03
C MET A 8 3.17 -0.71 -3.48
N LEU A 9 3.79 0.23 -4.17
CA LEU A 9 4.35 -0.04 -5.50
C LEU A 9 5.47 -1.07 -5.41
N LYS A 10 5.56 -1.92 -6.42
CA LYS A 10 6.66 -2.89 -6.53
C LYS A 10 7.98 -2.15 -6.70
N ASN A 11 9.08 -2.81 -6.27
CA ASN A 11 10.42 -2.31 -6.50
C ASN A 11 10.66 -2.10 -7.99
N GLY A 12 11.29 -1.00 -8.36
CA GLY A 12 11.57 -0.67 -9.75
C GLY A 12 10.46 0.08 -10.47
N VAL A 13 9.27 0.18 -9.88
CA VAL A 13 8.19 1.02 -10.43
C VAL A 13 8.43 2.46 -9.99
N LEU A 14 8.32 3.39 -10.93
CA LEU A 14 8.48 4.81 -10.65
C LEU A 14 7.39 5.30 -9.70
N ASP A 15 7.80 6.01 -8.64
CA ASP A 15 6.92 6.63 -7.66
C ASP A 15 7.10 8.15 -7.69
N PRO A 16 6.36 8.87 -8.55
CA PRO A 16 6.51 10.32 -8.67
C PRO A 16 6.17 11.07 -7.38
N GLN A 17 5.21 10.56 -6.60
CA GLN A 17 4.81 11.19 -5.33
C GLN A 17 5.91 11.02 -4.27
N GLY A 18 6.49 9.82 -4.19
CA GLY A 18 7.62 9.56 -3.30
C GLY A 18 8.82 10.43 -3.63
N GLU A 19 9.15 10.58 -4.90
CA GLU A 19 10.23 11.45 -5.34
C GLU A 19 9.96 12.92 -5.00
N ALA A 20 8.73 13.39 -5.21
CA ALA A 20 8.35 14.76 -4.85
C ALA A 20 8.49 15.02 -3.35
N ILE A 21 8.09 14.06 -2.52
CA ILE A 21 8.24 14.16 -1.07
C ILE A 21 9.72 14.21 -0.69
N LYS A 22 10.55 13.36 -1.29
CA LYS A 22 12.00 13.36 -1.06
C LYS A 22 12.61 14.72 -1.37
N HIS A 23 12.32 15.29 -2.53
CA HIS A 23 12.84 16.60 -2.93
C HIS A 23 12.36 17.70 -1.97
N ALA A 24 11.09 17.68 -1.58
CA ALA A 24 10.56 18.65 -0.64
C ALA A 24 11.26 18.56 0.73
N LEU A 25 11.47 17.36 1.24
CA LEU A 25 12.17 17.16 2.51
C LEU A 25 13.63 17.64 2.43
N ASN A 26 14.33 17.33 1.35
CA ASN A 26 15.70 17.80 1.15
C ASN A 26 15.76 19.32 1.12
N ASN A 27 14.80 19.98 0.48
CA ASN A 27 14.77 21.43 0.35
C ASN A 27 14.51 22.16 1.67
N ILE A 28 13.80 21.52 2.61
CA ILE A 28 13.54 22.14 3.93
C ILE A 28 14.54 21.72 5.00
N GLY A 29 15.65 21.10 4.63
CA GLY A 29 16.77 20.83 5.51
C GLY A 29 16.99 19.38 5.91
N PHE A 30 16.16 18.45 5.43
CA PHE A 30 16.31 17.02 5.74
C PHE A 30 17.09 16.30 4.64
N GLU A 31 18.34 16.66 4.48
CA GLU A 31 19.20 16.15 3.41
C GLU A 31 19.60 14.70 3.58
N SER A 32 19.43 14.14 4.79
CA SER A 32 19.72 12.74 5.08
C SER A 32 18.69 11.78 4.46
N VAL A 33 17.55 12.28 3.97
CA VAL A 33 16.54 11.45 3.32
C VAL A 33 17.02 11.11 1.92
N THR A 34 17.31 9.83 1.68
CA THR A 34 17.85 9.33 0.42
C THR A 34 16.81 8.60 -0.43
N GLY A 35 15.66 8.26 0.14
CA GLY A 35 14.60 7.60 -0.58
C GLY A 35 13.28 7.76 0.15
N VAL A 36 12.20 7.87 -0.61
CA VAL A 36 10.83 7.92 -0.10
C VAL A 36 9.96 7.07 -0.99
N ARG A 37 9.13 6.24 -0.38
CA ARG A 37 8.12 5.45 -1.08
C ARG A 37 6.78 5.74 -0.45
N GLN A 38 5.79 5.99 -1.28
CA GLN A 38 4.44 6.26 -0.84
C GLN A 38 3.54 5.06 -1.17
N GLY A 39 2.67 4.72 -0.25
CA GLY A 39 1.67 3.69 -0.43
C GLY A 39 0.35 4.12 0.18
N LYS A 40 -0.56 3.19 0.30
CA LYS A 40 -1.87 3.45 0.91
C LYS A 40 -2.26 2.31 1.83
N VAL A 41 -3.13 2.63 2.79
CA VAL A 41 -3.73 1.65 3.69
C VAL A 41 -5.24 1.73 3.51
N ILE A 42 -5.86 0.57 3.29
CA ILE A 42 -7.32 0.46 3.17
C ILE A 42 -7.82 -0.32 4.37
N GLU A 43 -8.76 0.25 5.11
CA GLU A 43 -9.43 -0.44 6.22
C GLU A 43 -10.82 -0.85 5.77
N LEU A 44 -11.16 -2.10 6.06
CA LEU A 44 -12.45 -2.68 5.70
C LEU A 44 -13.13 -3.25 6.94
N GLU A 45 -14.45 -3.08 7.01
CA GLU A 45 -15.27 -3.81 7.95
C GLU A 45 -16.00 -4.90 7.19
N ILE A 46 -15.87 -6.14 7.65
CA ILE A 46 -16.41 -7.31 6.98
C ILE A 46 -17.29 -8.06 7.96
N ASP A 47 -18.50 -8.37 7.52
CA ASP A 47 -19.42 -9.18 8.32
C ASP A 47 -18.99 -10.64 8.21
N GLY A 48 -18.64 -11.24 9.35
CA GLY A 48 -18.17 -12.61 9.40
C GLY A 48 -17.26 -12.85 10.60
N SER A 49 -17.12 -14.09 11.00
CA SER A 49 -16.32 -14.49 12.16
C SER A 49 -15.24 -15.53 11.85
N ASP A 50 -15.26 -16.11 10.66
CA ASP A 50 -14.26 -17.09 10.23
C ASP A 50 -13.07 -16.35 9.60
N LYS A 51 -11.96 -16.30 10.34
CA LYS A 51 -10.76 -15.59 9.89
C LYS A 51 -10.18 -16.14 8.59
N GLY A 52 -10.21 -17.45 8.40
CA GLY A 52 -9.70 -18.08 7.20
C GLY A 52 -10.50 -17.71 5.97
N GLN A 53 -11.84 -17.73 6.09
CA GLN A 53 -12.72 -17.35 4.99
C GLN A 53 -12.60 -15.87 4.66
N VAL A 54 -12.57 -15.01 5.67
CA VAL A 54 -12.41 -13.57 5.49
C VAL A 54 -11.09 -13.26 4.81
N ARG A 55 -10.00 -13.92 5.22
CA ARG A 55 -8.69 -13.74 4.60
C ARG A 55 -8.70 -14.13 3.13
N SER A 56 -9.34 -15.24 2.80
CA SER A 56 -9.48 -15.68 1.41
C SER A 56 -10.26 -14.67 0.57
N GLU A 57 -11.33 -14.11 1.11
CA GLU A 57 -12.10 -13.08 0.43
C GLU A 57 -11.31 -11.80 0.23
N LEU A 58 -10.54 -11.39 1.24
CA LEU A 58 -9.67 -10.21 1.16
C LEU A 58 -8.63 -10.37 0.06
N ASP A 59 -8.04 -11.53 -0.07
CA ASP A 59 -7.08 -11.81 -1.14
C ASP A 59 -7.73 -11.63 -2.51
N LYS A 60 -8.95 -12.13 -2.68
CA LYS A 60 -9.70 -11.94 -3.93
C LYS A 60 -10.03 -10.48 -4.18
N MET A 61 -10.42 -9.74 -3.16
CA MET A 61 -10.73 -8.31 -3.28
C MET A 61 -9.50 -7.54 -3.73
N CYS A 62 -8.33 -7.82 -3.15
CA CYS A 62 -7.08 -7.16 -3.52
C CYS A 62 -6.72 -7.44 -4.98
N ASN A 63 -6.84 -8.69 -5.41
CA ASN A 63 -6.50 -9.07 -6.79
C ASN A 63 -7.47 -8.52 -7.82
N LYS A 64 -8.74 -8.36 -7.45
CA LYS A 64 -9.79 -7.92 -8.39
C LYS A 64 -9.95 -6.40 -8.47
N LEU A 65 -9.72 -5.69 -7.37
CA LEU A 65 -10.06 -4.26 -7.30
C LEU A 65 -9.07 -3.42 -6.50
N LEU A 66 -8.72 -3.84 -5.28
CA LEU A 66 -8.06 -2.95 -4.32
C LEU A 66 -6.61 -2.64 -4.69
N ALA A 67 -5.92 -3.56 -5.34
CA ALA A 67 -4.54 -3.37 -5.78
C ALA A 67 -4.42 -3.63 -7.27
N ASN A 68 -3.58 -2.85 -7.93
CA ASN A 68 -3.17 -3.14 -9.30
C ASN A 68 -1.94 -4.06 -9.24
N THR A 69 -2.17 -5.36 -9.33
CA THR A 69 -1.12 -6.37 -9.10
C THR A 69 -0.02 -6.38 -10.16
N VAL A 70 -0.18 -5.64 -11.24
CA VAL A 70 0.88 -5.44 -12.23
C VAL A 70 2.00 -4.58 -11.64
N ILE A 71 1.65 -3.54 -10.90
CA ILE A 71 2.60 -2.55 -10.36
C ILE A 71 2.62 -2.45 -8.84
N GLU A 72 1.69 -3.10 -8.15
CA GLU A 72 1.55 -2.99 -6.69
C GLU A 72 1.64 -4.35 -6.01
N ASN A 73 2.21 -4.36 -4.81
CA ASN A 73 2.13 -5.47 -3.86
C ASN A 73 1.16 -5.10 -2.76
N PHE A 74 0.50 -6.09 -2.18
CA PHE A 74 -0.36 -5.86 -1.04
C PHE A 74 -0.02 -6.81 0.11
N GLU A 75 -0.36 -6.37 1.31
CA GLU A 75 -0.17 -7.12 2.54
C GLU A 75 -1.42 -6.96 3.41
N ILE A 76 -1.96 -8.08 3.85
CA ILE A 76 -3.20 -8.11 4.65
C ILE A 76 -2.89 -8.11 6.15
#